data_ed21e1ae230200b0f46fabdcae618220
#
_entry.id   ed21e1ae230200b0f46fabdcae618220
#
_cell.length_a   1.000
_cell.length_b   1.000
_cell.length_c   1.000
_cell.angle_alpha   90.00
_cell.angle_beta   90.00
_cell.angle_gamma   90.00
#
_symmetry.space_group_name_H-M   'P 1'
#
loop_
_entity.id
_entity.type
_entity.pdbx_description
1 polymer ?
#
loop_
_entity_poly.entity_id
_entity_poly.type
_entity_poly.pdbx_seq_one_letter_code
_entity_poly.pdbx_strand_id
1 'polypeptide(L)'
;MAQNNWTPNETQKTFLGALADGKVKSLRQINAELGKEIKTGSVNTLITKGLVKSIADGVEYSVKVVETRTYADGTEIVITKEKTASETGYQLVV
;
A
#
# COMPACT_ATOMS: atom_id res chain seq x y z
N MET A 1 -4.53 26.58 26.08
CA MET A 1 -4.35 25.30 25.44
C MET A 1 -4.98 25.33 24.06
N ALA A 2 -4.22 24.95 23.07
CA ALA A 2 -4.76 24.92 21.73
C ALA A 2 -5.76 23.77 21.59
N GLN A 3 -6.96 24.10 21.20
CA GLN A 3 -7.94 23.11 20.81
C GLN A 3 -7.60 22.63 19.41
N ASN A 4 -7.40 21.35 19.28
CA ASN A 4 -7.23 20.78 17.97
C ASN A 4 -8.60 20.40 17.40
N ASN A 5 -9.14 21.27 16.56
CA ASN A 5 -10.44 21.09 15.93
C ASN A 5 -10.34 20.30 14.61
N TRP A 6 -9.17 19.71 14.37
CA TRP A 6 -8.96 18.95 13.16
C TRP A 6 -9.80 17.67 13.16
N THR A 7 -10.51 17.43 12.07
CA THR A 7 -11.21 16.19 11.83
C THR A 7 -10.82 15.63 10.47
N PRO A 8 -10.80 14.30 10.31
CA PRO A 8 -10.55 13.70 9.00
C PRO A 8 -11.59 14.13 7.97
N ASN A 9 -11.16 14.37 6.74
CA ASN A 9 -12.09 14.58 5.63
C ASN A 9 -12.66 13.23 5.16
N GLU A 10 -13.58 13.26 4.19
CA GLU A 10 -14.22 12.04 3.69
C GLU A 10 -13.21 11.00 3.17
N THR A 11 -12.21 11.43 2.44
CA THR A 11 -11.16 10.56 1.92
C THR A 11 -10.39 9.90 3.06
N GLN A 12 -10.03 10.66 4.08
CA GLN A 12 -9.31 10.16 5.25
C GLN A 12 -10.17 9.21 6.08
N LYS A 13 -11.44 9.51 6.26
CA LYS A 13 -12.38 8.63 6.95
C LYS A 13 -12.52 7.29 6.23
N THR A 14 -12.59 7.32 4.92
CA THR A 14 -12.65 6.12 4.09
C THR A 14 -11.38 5.27 4.25
N PHE A 15 -10.22 5.92 4.28
CA PHE A 15 -8.95 5.25 4.52
C PHE A 15 -8.91 4.60 5.91
N LEU A 16 -9.33 5.33 6.95
CA LEU A 16 -9.40 4.79 8.31
C LEU A 16 -10.36 3.60 8.41
N GLY A 17 -11.48 3.67 7.71
CA GLY A 17 -12.43 2.57 7.64
C GLY A 17 -11.85 1.30 7.02
N ALA A 18 -11.00 1.44 6.02
CA ALA A 18 -10.31 0.30 5.41
C ALA A 18 -9.32 -0.37 6.36
N LEU A 19 -8.82 0.34 7.36
CA LEU A 19 -7.91 -0.18 8.37
C LEU A 19 -8.62 -0.60 9.67
N ALA A 20 -9.94 -0.52 9.71
CA ALA A 20 -10.70 -0.78 10.93
C ALA A 20 -10.59 -2.22 11.44
N ASP A 21 -10.20 -3.16 10.58
CA ASP A 21 -9.98 -4.56 10.95
C ASP A 21 -8.66 -4.80 11.72
N GLY A 22 -7.85 -3.76 11.91
CA GLY A 22 -6.58 -3.84 12.60
C GLY A 22 -5.44 -4.45 11.80
N LYS A 23 -5.66 -4.79 10.55
CA LYS A 23 -4.62 -5.39 9.70
C LYS A 23 -3.71 -4.33 9.09
N VAL A 24 -2.49 -4.76 8.78
CA VAL A 24 -1.53 -3.93 8.04
C VAL A 24 -1.83 -4.04 6.56
N LYS A 25 -2.06 -2.91 5.91
CA LYS A 25 -2.36 -2.86 4.48
C LYS A 25 -1.53 -1.77 3.81
N SER A 26 -1.11 -2.02 2.59
CA SER A 26 -0.45 -0.99 1.79
C SER A 26 -1.48 -0.02 1.19
N LEU A 27 -1.02 1.16 0.80
CA LEU A 27 -1.89 2.13 0.13
C LEU A 27 -2.46 1.55 -1.18
N ARG A 28 -1.65 0.79 -1.91
CA ARG A 28 -2.09 0.12 -3.13
C ARG A 28 -3.25 -0.84 -2.87
N GLN A 29 -3.15 -1.65 -1.80
CA GLN A 29 -4.21 -2.58 -1.42
C GLN A 29 -5.49 -1.84 -1.02
N ILE A 30 -5.36 -0.78 -0.24
CA ILE A 30 -6.49 0.02 0.21
C ILE A 30 -7.18 0.68 -0.98
N ASN A 31 -6.42 1.26 -1.90
CA ASN A 31 -6.98 1.88 -3.11
C ASN A 31 -7.71 0.85 -3.98
N ALA A 32 -7.18 -0.37 -4.08
CA ALA A 32 -7.84 -1.45 -4.82
C ALA A 32 -9.16 -1.87 -4.16
N GLU A 33 -9.18 -1.99 -2.84
CA GLU A 33 -10.39 -2.35 -2.09
C GLU A 33 -11.49 -1.29 -2.22
N LEU A 34 -11.10 -0.02 -2.20
CA LEU A 34 -12.04 1.10 -2.22
C LEU A 34 -12.43 1.53 -3.64
N GLY A 35 -11.70 1.10 -4.65
CA GLY A 35 -11.88 1.58 -6.02
C GLY A 35 -11.60 3.06 -6.18
N LYS A 36 -10.74 3.62 -5.34
CA LYS A 36 -10.36 5.03 -5.32
C LYS A 36 -8.86 5.18 -5.26
N GLU A 37 -8.37 6.33 -5.70
CA GLU A 37 -6.97 6.68 -5.56
C GLU A 37 -6.80 7.68 -4.41
N ILE A 38 -6.32 7.20 -3.27
CA ILE A 38 -5.99 8.05 -2.13
C ILE A 38 -4.52 8.42 -2.24
N LYS A 39 -4.25 9.71 -2.14
CA LYS A 39 -2.89 10.23 -2.27
C LYS A 39 -2.13 10.12 -0.96
N THR A 40 -0.82 9.97 -1.06
CA THR A 40 0.08 9.86 0.09
C THR A 40 -0.03 11.06 1.05
N GLY A 41 -0.29 12.26 0.54
CA GLY A 41 -0.47 13.44 1.38
C GLY A 41 -1.58 13.31 2.41
N SER A 42 -2.72 12.70 2.03
CA SER A 42 -3.82 12.46 2.96
C SER A 42 -3.42 11.47 4.05
N VAL A 43 -2.67 10.42 3.67
CA VAL A 43 -2.18 9.41 4.61
C VAL A 43 -1.16 10.02 5.58
N ASN A 44 -0.24 10.83 5.07
CA ASN A 44 0.78 11.49 5.90
C ASN A 44 0.17 12.38 6.97
N THR A 45 -0.93 13.05 6.65
CA THR A 45 -1.66 13.85 7.63
C THR A 45 -2.18 12.97 8.77
N LEU A 46 -2.74 11.80 8.46
CA LEU A 46 -3.21 10.84 9.46
C LEU A 46 -2.07 10.33 10.34
N ILE A 47 -0.90 10.10 9.75
CA ILE A 47 0.29 9.69 10.50
C ILE A 47 0.73 10.81 11.45
N THR A 48 0.79 12.04 10.97
CA THR A 48 1.15 13.21 11.76
C THR A 48 0.20 13.42 12.95
N LYS A 49 -1.09 13.12 12.75
CA LYS A 49 -2.11 13.22 13.81
C LYS A 49 -2.11 12.02 14.75
N GLY A 50 -1.28 11.02 14.50
CA GLY A 50 -1.18 9.86 15.39
C GLY A 50 -2.27 8.81 15.25
N LEU A 51 -3.07 8.88 14.18
CA LEU A 51 -4.17 7.94 13.95
C LEU A 51 -3.73 6.69 13.19
N VAL A 52 -2.69 6.81 12.39
CA VAL A 52 -2.16 5.75 11.54
C VAL A 52 -0.65 5.68 11.74
N LYS A 53 -0.11 4.48 11.75
CA LYS A 53 1.34 4.28 11.72
C LYS A 53 1.75 3.62 10.41
N SER A 54 2.93 3.98 9.92
CA SER A 54 3.54 3.36 8.76
C SER A 54 4.52 2.29 9.19
N ILE A 55 4.56 1.19 8.45
CA ILE A 55 5.44 0.07 8.73
C ILE A 55 6.23 -0.20 7.45
N ALA A 56 7.53 0.07 7.49
CA ALA A 56 8.40 -0.17 6.34
C ALA A 56 8.41 -1.67 6.03
N ASP A 57 8.24 -2.00 4.76
CA ASP A 57 8.18 -3.40 4.29
C ASP A 57 7.10 -4.22 5.00
N GLY A 58 6.05 -3.58 5.50
CA GLY A 58 5.00 -4.23 6.27
C GLY A 58 4.06 -5.11 5.46
N VAL A 59 4.06 -4.97 4.14
CA VAL A 59 3.21 -5.75 3.23
C VAL A 59 4.07 -6.41 2.17
N GLU A 60 3.98 -7.73 2.09
CA GLU A 60 4.64 -8.50 1.04
C GLU A 60 3.64 -8.83 -0.06
N TYR A 61 4.11 -8.86 -1.29
CA TYR A 61 3.31 -9.24 -2.44
C TYR A 61 4.16 -9.96 -3.47
N SER A 62 3.53 -10.78 -4.30
CA SER A 62 4.19 -11.52 -5.37
C SER A 62 4.09 -10.77 -6.67
N VAL A 63 5.21 -10.68 -7.38
CA VAL A 63 5.30 -10.07 -8.70
C VAL A 63 5.75 -11.13 -9.69
N LYS A 64 5.03 -11.25 -10.80
CA LYS A 64 5.46 -12.12 -11.90
C LYS A 64 6.39 -11.34 -12.82
N VAL A 65 7.57 -11.89 -13.03
CA VAL A 65 8.57 -11.33 -13.94
C VAL A 65 8.70 -12.28 -15.12
N VAL A 66 8.51 -11.75 -16.31
CA VAL A 66 8.64 -12.50 -17.56
C VAL A 66 9.96 -12.14 -18.20
N GLU A 67 10.83 -13.15 -18.39
CA GLU A 67 12.09 -13.00 -19.09
C GLU A 67 12.03 -13.77 -20.42
N THR A 68 12.52 -13.16 -21.48
CA THR A 68 12.68 -13.83 -22.77
C THR A 68 14.16 -14.04 -23.03
N ARG A 69 14.54 -15.28 -23.28
CA ARG A 69 15.93 -15.62 -23.65
C ARG A 69 15.96 -16.06 -25.10
N THR A 70 16.87 -15.48 -25.86
CA THR A 70 17.13 -15.85 -27.24
C THR A 70 18.45 -16.60 -27.31
N TYR A 71 18.42 -17.81 -27.87
CA TYR A 71 19.63 -18.60 -28.08
C TYR A 71 20.25 -18.30 -29.43
N ALA A 72 21.51 -18.73 -29.60
CA ALA A 72 22.28 -18.48 -30.82
C ALA A 72 21.64 -19.07 -32.10
N ASP A 73 20.82 -20.10 -31.94
CA ASP A 73 20.11 -20.74 -33.05
C ASP A 73 18.79 -20.06 -33.42
N GLY A 74 18.46 -18.94 -32.74
CA GLY A 74 17.22 -18.20 -32.96
C GLY A 74 16.03 -18.70 -32.11
N THR A 75 16.24 -19.72 -31.28
CA THR A 75 15.18 -20.20 -30.38
C THR A 75 14.95 -19.21 -29.27
N GLU A 76 13.66 -18.93 -28.99
CA GLU A 76 13.27 -18.07 -27.89
C GLU A 76 12.56 -18.89 -26.81
N ILE A 77 12.93 -18.63 -25.55
CA ILE A 77 12.27 -19.23 -24.38
C ILE A 77 11.73 -18.10 -23.52
N VAL A 78 10.45 -18.22 -23.14
CA VAL A 78 9.80 -17.32 -22.19
C VAL A 78 9.83 -17.98 -20.82
N ILE A 79 10.46 -17.33 -19.85
CA ILE A 79 10.54 -17.81 -18.47
C ILE A 79 9.72 -16.87 -17.60
N THR A 80 8.76 -17.44 -16.88
CA THR A 80 7.97 -16.69 -15.89
C THR A 80 8.51 -17.05 -14.50
N LYS A 81 8.92 -16.03 -13.76
CA LYS A 81 9.39 -16.19 -12.38
C LYS A 81 8.51 -15.38 -11.45
N GLU A 82 8.31 -15.90 -10.25
CA GLU A 82 7.70 -15.13 -9.17
C GLU A 82 8.76 -14.58 -8.25
N LYS A 83 8.64 -13.29 -7.93
CA LYS A 83 9.49 -12.64 -6.95
C LYS A 83 8.63 -12.06 -5.86
N THR A 84 9.10 -12.14 -4.62
CA THR A 84 8.48 -11.46 -3.51
C THR A 84 9.02 -10.05 -3.43
N ALA A 85 8.12 -9.08 -3.37
CA ALA A 85 8.46 -7.68 -3.14
C ALA A 85 7.75 -7.21 -1.88
N SER A 86 8.18 -6.10 -1.32
CA SER A 86 7.54 -5.52 -0.14
C SER A 86 7.28 -4.04 -0.37
N GLU A 87 6.28 -3.53 0.34
CA GLU A 87 5.92 -2.12 0.30
C GLU A 87 5.51 -1.65 1.69
N THR A 88 5.51 -0.35 1.89
CA THR A 88 5.09 0.24 3.16
C THR A 88 3.64 -0.12 3.46
N GLY A 89 3.40 -0.64 4.65
CA GLY A 89 2.07 -0.91 5.16
C GLY A 89 1.62 0.18 6.13
N TYR A 90 0.33 0.25 6.34
CA TYR A 90 -0.31 1.17 7.27
C TYR A 90 -1.25 0.41 8.19
N GLN A 91 -1.33 0.86 9.41
CA GLN A 91 -2.18 0.25 10.44
C GLN A 91 -2.71 1.32 11.36
N LEU A 92 -3.93 1.14 11.86
CA LEU A 92 -4.47 2.04 12.88
C LEU A 92 -3.61 1.98 14.15
N VAL A 93 -3.41 3.14 14.75
CA VAL A 93 -2.80 3.24 16.09
C VAL A 93 -3.90 2.94 17.11
N VAL A 94 -3.62 1.98 17.95
CA VAL A 94 -4.55 1.54 19.00
C VAL A 94 -4.09 2.08 20.35
#